data_ab1ef97993c8c7d50a11b64d590b1195
#
_entry.id   ab1ef97993c8c7d50a11b64d590b1195
#
_cell.length_a   1.000
_cell.length_b   1.000
_cell.length_c   1.000
_cell.angle_alpha   90.00
_cell.angle_beta   90.00
_cell.angle_gamma   90.00
#
_symmetry.space_group_name_H-M   'P 1'
#
loop_
_entity.id
_entity.type
_entity.pdbx_description
1 polymer ?
#
loop_
_entity_poly.entity_id
_entity_poly.type
_entity_poly.pdbx_seq_one_letter_code
_entity_poly.pdbx_strand_id
1 'polypeptide(L)'
;METTITSANIVGIVDGSDAKLRDEFIVVGAHIDAPGANVMTVNGQKVLQVYPGADGNASGTACLIELARLVAANQALFRRSVIFVGFGAGEQGNAGAWYFVNRAFSRIAGVKAMVNLDLLGRGGEQNPFRLYSTLPAANLSRLMDLTAEMPVVTPPIASDGFFPQSDYLPFYEQGIPSFHFTTGISREYHSARDIPALVQYKDMERGCNYIYYFLQVLANNSVKEDPAAPAQEPVYSAADLDKRPQFFHPDEKKFLKEWVYKYLKYPASAIRDRVSGKVNVGFIIEKDGSVSNVEVVKSLDARLDEEAVRVISVSPKWSPGQIKGAPVRTRIVLPVEFRLK
;
A
#
# COMPACT_ATOMS: atom_id res chain seq x y z
N MET A 1 11.23 -15.24 27.04
CA MET A 1 9.76 -15.24 27.22
C MET A 1 9.19 -14.69 25.92
N GLU A 2 8.45 -15.51 25.20
CA GLU A 2 7.64 -15.01 24.06
C GLU A 2 6.48 -14.22 24.65
N THR A 3 6.40 -12.94 24.34
CA THR A 3 5.28 -12.09 24.76
C THR A 3 4.21 -12.19 23.70
N THR A 4 3.11 -12.85 23.98
CA THR A 4 1.94 -12.85 23.09
C THR A 4 1.24 -11.52 23.17
N ILE A 5 1.17 -10.77 22.06
CA ILE A 5 0.40 -9.54 21.96
C ILE A 5 -0.94 -9.88 21.30
N THR A 6 -2.03 -9.48 21.92
CA THR A 6 -3.39 -9.62 21.36
C THR A 6 -3.79 -8.31 20.71
N SER A 7 -4.26 -8.37 19.47
CA SER A 7 -4.84 -7.24 18.75
C SER A 7 -6.24 -7.59 18.24
N ALA A 8 -7.03 -6.60 17.85
CA ALA A 8 -8.37 -6.78 17.34
C ALA A 8 -8.66 -5.81 16.19
N ASN A 9 -9.47 -6.27 15.23
CA ASN A 9 -10.07 -5.39 14.25
C ASN A 9 -11.38 -4.81 14.79
N ILE A 10 -11.68 -3.57 14.43
CA ILE A 10 -12.96 -2.91 14.71
C ILE A 10 -13.72 -2.86 13.39
N VAL A 11 -14.91 -3.45 13.34
CA VAL A 11 -15.69 -3.56 12.12
C VAL A 11 -17.06 -2.93 12.29
N GLY A 12 -17.40 -2.02 11.37
CA GLY A 12 -18.73 -1.44 11.23
C GLY A 12 -19.28 -1.68 9.82
N ILE A 13 -20.60 -1.78 9.68
CA ILE A 13 -21.23 -1.92 8.37
C ILE A 13 -22.39 -0.93 8.24
N VAL A 14 -22.50 -0.36 7.05
CA VAL A 14 -23.68 0.39 6.60
C VAL A 14 -24.29 -0.39 5.44
N ASP A 15 -25.52 -0.87 5.62
CA ASP A 15 -26.22 -1.66 4.61
C ASP A 15 -26.52 -0.83 3.35
N GLY A 16 -26.38 -1.44 2.19
CA GLY A 16 -26.73 -0.83 0.92
C GLY A 16 -28.23 -0.62 0.74
N SER A 17 -28.61 0.44 0.05
CA SER A 17 -30.01 0.80 -0.23
C SER A 17 -30.66 -0.06 -1.30
N ASP A 18 -29.91 -0.74 -2.15
CA ASP A 18 -30.42 -1.56 -3.25
C ASP A 18 -30.54 -3.04 -2.82
N ALA A 19 -31.74 -3.60 -2.86
CA ALA A 19 -32.01 -4.96 -2.45
C ALA A 19 -31.22 -6.05 -3.22
N LYS A 20 -30.75 -5.75 -4.45
CA LYS A 20 -29.95 -6.66 -5.26
C LYS A 20 -28.45 -6.51 -5.03
N LEU A 21 -28.00 -5.33 -4.66
CA LEU A 21 -26.59 -5.00 -4.50
C LEU A 21 -26.10 -4.95 -3.04
N ARG A 22 -27.02 -4.96 -2.08
CA ARG A 22 -26.69 -4.89 -0.64
C ARG A 22 -25.81 -6.03 -0.12
N ASP A 23 -25.75 -7.15 -0.85
CA ASP A 23 -24.89 -8.29 -0.55
C ASP A 23 -23.52 -8.20 -1.25
N GLU A 24 -23.27 -7.13 -1.98
CA GLU A 24 -21.97 -6.73 -2.49
C GLU A 24 -21.39 -5.64 -1.60
N PHE A 25 -20.08 -5.70 -1.34
CA PHE A 25 -19.42 -4.87 -0.33
C PHE A 25 -18.31 -4.00 -0.94
N ILE A 26 -18.24 -2.76 -0.47
CA ILE A 26 -17.04 -1.94 -0.56
C ILE A 26 -16.42 -1.92 0.83
N VAL A 27 -15.17 -2.37 0.97
CA VAL A 27 -14.43 -2.30 2.23
C VAL A 27 -13.61 -1.02 2.27
N VAL A 28 -13.70 -0.29 3.36
CA VAL A 28 -12.85 0.88 3.65
C VAL A 28 -12.05 0.55 4.90
N GLY A 29 -10.73 0.65 4.83
CA GLY A 29 -9.87 0.24 5.92
C GLY A 29 -8.71 1.19 6.19
N ALA A 30 -8.31 1.24 7.46
CA ALA A 30 -7.10 1.89 7.94
C ALA A 30 -6.56 1.11 9.13
N HIS A 31 -5.24 0.96 9.26
CA HIS A 31 -4.71 0.43 10.51
C HIS A 31 -4.80 1.44 11.64
N ILE A 32 -5.06 0.94 12.85
CA ILE A 32 -5.34 1.75 14.05
C ILE A 32 -4.19 1.77 15.05
N ASP A 33 -3.13 1.05 14.77
CA ASP A 33 -1.92 0.99 15.58
C ASP A 33 -0.82 1.91 15.01
N ALA A 34 0.20 2.12 15.82
CA ALA A 34 1.41 2.85 15.50
C ALA A 34 2.60 2.09 16.09
N PRO A 35 3.87 2.46 15.78
CA PRO A 35 5.03 1.76 16.32
C PRO A 35 5.11 1.70 17.86
N GLY A 36 4.31 2.50 18.57
CA GLY A 36 4.18 2.47 20.03
C GLY A 36 5.30 3.20 20.74
N ALA A 37 6.07 2.51 21.57
CA ALA A 37 7.15 3.11 22.34
C ALA A 37 8.35 2.17 22.43
N ASN A 38 9.54 2.76 22.51
CA ASN A 38 10.79 2.03 22.64
C ASN A 38 11.64 2.59 23.81
N VAL A 39 12.36 1.74 24.50
CA VAL A 39 13.29 2.17 25.55
C VAL A 39 14.67 2.37 24.94
N MET A 40 15.14 3.61 24.93
CA MET A 40 16.46 3.99 24.45
C MET A 40 17.39 4.31 25.61
N THR A 41 18.69 4.08 25.44
CA THR A 41 19.70 4.55 26.39
C THR A 41 20.34 5.83 25.84
N VAL A 42 20.11 6.95 26.52
CA VAL A 42 20.68 8.26 26.17
C VAL A 42 21.57 8.67 27.34
N ASN A 43 22.86 8.88 27.09
CA ASN A 43 23.84 9.25 28.13
C ASN A 43 23.84 8.30 29.37
N GLY A 44 23.64 6.99 29.13
CA GLY A 44 23.60 5.99 30.19
C GLY A 44 22.27 5.87 30.94
N GLN A 45 21.29 6.72 30.64
CA GLN A 45 19.95 6.69 31.22
C GLN A 45 18.92 6.04 30.26
N LYS A 46 18.03 5.23 30.81
CA LYS A 46 16.90 4.67 30.05
C LYS A 46 15.84 5.74 29.85
N VAL A 47 15.54 6.07 28.61
CA VAL A 47 14.50 7.03 28.22
C VAL A 47 13.45 6.30 27.38
N LEU A 48 12.16 6.45 27.73
CA LEU A 48 11.06 5.96 26.93
C LEU A 48 10.84 6.90 25.73
N GLN A 49 11.08 6.39 24.53
CA GLN A 49 10.79 7.10 23.27
C GLN A 49 9.42 6.66 22.79
N VAL A 50 8.45 7.58 22.74
CA VAL A 50 7.10 7.33 22.20
C VAL A 50 7.07 7.75 20.73
N TYR A 51 6.37 6.97 19.91
CA TYR A 51 6.09 7.22 18.50
C TYR A 51 4.59 7.50 18.34
N PRO A 52 4.16 8.76 18.30
CA PRO A 52 2.74 9.13 18.37
C PRO A 52 1.88 8.64 17.20
N GLY A 53 2.47 8.54 16.00
CA GLY A 53 1.76 8.05 14.83
C GLY A 53 0.62 8.95 14.36
N ALA A 54 0.80 10.28 14.43
CA ALA A 54 -0.26 11.22 14.08
C ALA A 54 -0.63 11.14 12.59
N ASP A 55 0.35 10.96 11.73
CA ASP A 55 0.14 10.66 10.31
C ASP A 55 0.11 9.16 10.06
N GLY A 56 0.96 8.40 10.72
CA GLY A 56 1.05 6.94 10.52
C GLY A 56 0.53 6.13 11.73
N ASN A 57 -0.79 5.84 11.87
CA ASN A 57 -1.86 6.14 10.92
C ASN A 57 -3.11 6.73 11.58
N ALA A 58 -2.97 7.64 12.56
CA ALA A 58 -4.13 8.30 13.15
C ALA A 58 -4.89 9.17 12.12
N SER A 59 -4.20 9.70 11.10
CA SER A 59 -4.82 10.45 10.01
C SER A 59 -5.78 9.59 9.19
N GLY A 60 -5.36 8.38 8.78
CA GLY A 60 -6.20 7.42 8.07
C GLY A 60 -7.37 6.94 8.94
N THR A 61 -7.11 6.67 10.21
CA THR A 61 -8.16 6.27 11.18
C THR A 61 -9.21 7.37 11.37
N ALA A 62 -8.80 8.64 11.48
CA ALA A 62 -9.74 9.77 11.61
C ALA A 62 -10.61 9.92 10.36
N CYS A 63 -10.00 9.79 9.16
CA CYS A 63 -10.74 9.80 7.91
C CYS A 63 -11.72 8.61 7.83
N LEU A 64 -11.32 7.40 8.25
CA LEU A 64 -12.18 6.23 8.32
C LEU A 64 -13.45 6.48 9.16
N ILE A 65 -13.28 7.07 10.34
CA ILE A 65 -14.38 7.39 11.25
C ILE A 65 -15.33 8.41 10.62
N GLU A 66 -14.79 9.46 10.01
CA GLU A 66 -15.61 10.49 9.37
C GLU A 66 -16.36 9.96 8.15
N LEU A 67 -15.70 9.13 7.31
CA LEU A 67 -16.35 8.45 6.20
C LEU A 67 -17.47 7.52 6.67
N ALA A 68 -17.29 6.78 7.76
CA ALA A 68 -18.31 5.93 8.33
C ALA A 68 -19.54 6.75 8.78
N ARG A 69 -19.29 7.89 9.43
CA ARG A 69 -20.34 8.83 9.86
C ARG A 69 -21.12 9.40 8.66
N LEU A 70 -20.40 9.85 7.61
CA LEU A 70 -21.00 10.44 6.41
C LEU A 70 -21.81 9.42 5.61
N VAL A 71 -21.28 8.21 5.42
CA VAL A 71 -21.97 7.14 4.71
C VAL A 71 -23.23 6.71 5.47
N ALA A 72 -23.16 6.56 6.79
CA ALA A 72 -24.31 6.22 7.62
C ALA A 72 -25.40 7.30 7.56
N ALA A 73 -25.02 8.58 7.60
CA ALA A 73 -25.95 9.70 7.50
C ALA A 73 -26.61 9.81 6.11
N ASN A 74 -25.97 9.28 5.07
CA ASN A 74 -26.40 9.37 3.68
C ASN A 74 -26.60 7.98 3.04
N GLN A 75 -26.98 6.98 3.81
CA GLN A 75 -27.10 5.57 3.40
C GLN A 75 -27.85 5.39 2.07
N ALA A 76 -28.92 6.15 1.85
CA ALA A 76 -29.73 6.08 0.63
C ALA A 76 -28.94 6.35 -0.68
N LEU A 77 -27.78 7.02 -0.59
CA LEU A 77 -26.91 7.32 -1.73
C LEU A 77 -25.96 6.17 -2.09
N PHE A 78 -25.93 5.09 -1.31
CA PHE A 78 -25.04 3.95 -1.50
C PHE A 78 -25.86 2.69 -1.79
N ARG A 79 -25.79 2.17 -3.01
CA ARG A 79 -26.54 0.97 -3.41
C ARG A 79 -25.91 -0.29 -2.83
N ARG A 80 -24.56 -0.41 -2.82
CA ARG A 80 -23.81 -1.48 -2.17
C ARG A 80 -23.60 -1.17 -0.69
N SER A 81 -23.47 -2.21 0.11
CA SER A 81 -23.07 -2.07 1.51
C SER A 81 -21.61 -1.61 1.63
N VAL A 82 -21.34 -0.79 2.63
CA VAL A 82 -20.00 -0.32 2.92
C VAL A 82 -19.56 -0.86 4.30
N ILE A 83 -18.41 -1.54 4.33
CA ILE A 83 -17.80 -2.08 5.53
C ILE A 83 -16.61 -1.21 5.89
N PHE A 84 -16.58 -0.70 7.10
CA PHE A 84 -15.49 0.09 7.67
C PHE A 84 -14.69 -0.79 8.62
N VAL A 85 -13.37 -0.87 8.43
CA VAL A 85 -12.50 -1.71 9.25
C VAL A 85 -11.32 -0.91 9.76
N GLY A 86 -11.25 -0.74 11.08
CA GLY A 86 -10.02 -0.37 11.76
C GLY A 86 -9.18 -1.62 11.98
N PHE A 87 -8.11 -1.79 11.22
CA PHE A 87 -7.25 -2.97 11.31
C PHE A 87 -6.27 -2.84 12.48
N GLY A 88 -6.23 -3.84 13.34
CA GLY A 88 -5.22 -3.95 14.38
C GLY A 88 -3.95 -4.63 13.87
N ALA A 89 -2.82 -4.37 14.51
CA ALA A 89 -1.53 -4.95 14.16
C ALA A 89 -1.10 -4.69 12.68
N GLY A 90 -1.39 -3.51 12.17
CA GLY A 90 -0.92 -3.04 10.86
C GLY A 90 0.60 -2.97 10.82
N GLU A 91 1.21 -2.42 11.86
CA GLU A 91 2.68 -2.34 12.03
C GLU A 91 3.36 -3.73 12.17
N GLN A 92 2.59 -4.79 12.29
CA GLN A 92 3.05 -6.18 12.35
C GLN A 92 2.77 -6.92 11.03
N GLY A 93 3.03 -6.26 9.90
CA GLY A 93 2.87 -6.84 8.56
C GLY A 93 1.42 -7.00 8.13
N ASN A 94 0.58 -6.02 8.43
CA ASN A 94 -0.84 -5.96 8.07
C ASN A 94 -1.65 -7.17 8.60
N ALA A 95 -1.27 -7.66 9.78
CA ALA A 95 -1.82 -8.91 10.34
C ALA A 95 -3.34 -8.83 10.55
N GLY A 96 -3.88 -7.66 10.91
CA GLY A 96 -5.31 -7.44 11.05
C GLY A 96 -6.06 -7.57 9.74
N ALA A 97 -5.56 -6.94 8.67
CA ALA A 97 -6.13 -7.03 7.34
C ALA A 97 -6.05 -8.47 6.80
N TRP A 98 -4.90 -9.14 6.99
CA TRP A 98 -4.75 -10.55 6.64
C TRP A 98 -5.77 -11.44 7.37
N TYR A 99 -5.93 -11.24 8.69
CA TYR A 99 -6.89 -11.99 9.49
C TYR A 99 -8.34 -11.74 9.03
N PHE A 100 -8.69 -10.49 8.73
CA PHE A 100 -10.02 -10.14 8.23
C PHE A 100 -10.33 -10.89 6.94
N VAL A 101 -9.44 -10.83 5.96
CA VAL A 101 -9.64 -11.45 4.63
C VAL A 101 -9.66 -12.98 4.71
N ASN A 102 -8.74 -13.59 5.45
CA ASN A 102 -8.50 -15.04 5.37
C ASN A 102 -9.19 -15.84 6.46
N ARG A 103 -9.70 -15.19 7.53
CA ARG A 103 -10.26 -15.90 8.69
C ARG A 103 -11.59 -15.34 9.20
N ALA A 104 -11.74 -14.00 9.25
CA ALA A 104 -12.87 -13.41 9.97
C ALA A 104 -14.09 -13.16 9.07
N PHE A 105 -13.89 -12.76 7.80
CA PHE A 105 -14.97 -12.35 6.91
C PHE A 105 -15.33 -13.45 5.90
N SER A 106 -16.33 -14.26 6.21
CA SER A 106 -16.75 -15.40 5.38
C SER A 106 -17.35 -15.01 4.02
N ARG A 107 -17.74 -13.73 3.84
CA ARG A 107 -18.37 -13.21 2.61
C ARG A 107 -17.39 -12.45 1.72
N ILE A 108 -16.10 -12.76 1.80
CA ILE A 108 -15.03 -12.07 1.06
C ILE A 108 -15.27 -12.05 -0.47
N ALA A 109 -15.89 -13.08 -1.03
CA ALA A 109 -16.25 -13.14 -2.46
C ALA A 109 -17.26 -12.07 -2.87
N GLY A 110 -18.01 -11.50 -1.94
CA GLY A 110 -18.94 -10.39 -2.16
C GLY A 110 -18.25 -9.02 -2.18
N VAL A 111 -16.97 -8.93 -1.81
CA VAL A 111 -16.22 -7.66 -1.81
C VAL A 111 -15.85 -7.28 -3.25
N LYS A 112 -16.29 -6.10 -3.68
CA LYS A 112 -16.07 -5.57 -5.03
C LYS A 112 -14.87 -4.62 -5.11
N ALA A 113 -14.55 -3.98 -3.98
CA ALA A 113 -13.39 -3.09 -3.88
C ALA A 113 -12.91 -2.95 -2.44
N MET A 114 -11.61 -2.70 -2.28
CA MET A 114 -10.98 -2.26 -1.04
C MET A 114 -10.44 -0.84 -1.21
N VAL A 115 -10.81 0.06 -0.30
CA VAL A 115 -10.28 1.42 -0.19
C VAL A 115 -9.42 1.50 1.07
N ASN A 116 -8.13 1.67 0.88
CA ASN A 116 -7.13 1.75 1.94
C ASN A 116 -6.75 3.19 2.23
N LEU A 117 -6.74 3.55 3.50
CA LEU A 117 -6.45 4.89 4.00
C LEU A 117 -5.19 4.84 4.85
N ASP A 118 -4.11 5.47 4.36
CA ASP A 118 -2.83 5.41 5.05
C ASP A 118 -2.01 6.68 4.79
N LEU A 119 -1.51 7.32 5.87
CA LEU A 119 -0.69 8.52 5.76
C LEU A 119 -1.40 9.68 5.04
N LEU A 120 -2.57 10.10 5.51
CA LEU A 120 -3.38 11.16 4.88
C LEU A 120 -3.10 12.57 5.44
N GLY A 121 -2.25 12.70 6.44
CA GLY A 121 -2.10 13.92 7.24
C GLY A 121 -1.01 14.89 6.77
N ARG A 122 -0.24 14.60 5.73
CA ARG A 122 0.88 15.44 5.26
C ARG A 122 0.64 16.10 3.91
N GLY A 123 -0.62 16.32 3.53
CA GLY A 123 -0.99 16.96 2.27
C GLY A 123 -0.32 18.30 2.03
N GLY A 124 -0.24 18.74 0.75
CA GLY A 124 0.36 19.99 0.32
C GLY A 124 1.17 19.82 -0.97
N GLU A 125 1.82 20.91 -1.42
CA GLU A 125 2.57 20.91 -2.68
C GLU A 125 3.72 19.88 -2.73
N GLN A 126 4.38 19.66 -1.58
CA GLN A 126 5.51 18.72 -1.49
C GLN A 126 5.06 17.25 -1.37
N ASN A 127 3.89 17.04 -0.78
CA ASN A 127 3.28 15.72 -0.58
C ASN A 127 1.85 15.73 -1.12
N PRO A 128 1.65 15.69 -2.43
CA PRO A 128 0.31 15.75 -3.01
C PRO A 128 -0.50 14.51 -2.64
N PHE A 129 -1.79 14.69 -2.48
CA PHE A 129 -2.74 13.61 -2.28
C PHE A 129 -2.74 12.67 -3.50
N ARG A 130 -2.50 11.39 -3.28
CA ARG A 130 -2.28 10.36 -4.30
C ARG A 130 -3.29 9.24 -4.18
N LEU A 131 -3.61 8.67 -5.33
CA LEU A 131 -4.39 7.44 -5.46
C LEU A 131 -3.58 6.42 -6.25
N TYR A 132 -3.28 5.30 -5.60
CA TYR A 132 -2.76 4.11 -6.25
C TYR A 132 -3.89 3.11 -6.45
N SER A 133 -3.90 2.41 -7.58
CA SER A 133 -4.94 1.44 -7.89
C SER A 133 -4.35 0.16 -8.49
N THR A 134 -4.96 -0.96 -8.17
CA THR A 134 -4.66 -2.25 -8.81
C THR A 134 -5.46 -2.48 -10.09
N LEU A 135 -6.33 -1.53 -10.46
CA LEU A 135 -7.06 -1.56 -11.72
C LEU A 135 -6.19 -1.08 -12.88
N PRO A 136 -6.48 -1.53 -14.11
CA PRO A 136 -5.95 -0.92 -15.32
C PRO A 136 -6.27 0.58 -15.37
N ALA A 137 -5.35 1.38 -15.94
CA ALA A 137 -5.45 2.84 -15.98
C ALA A 137 -6.78 3.35 -16.56
N ALA A 138 -7.30 2.70 -17.62
CA ALA A 138 -8.58 3.08 -18.21
C ALA A 138 -9.78 2.94 -17.25
N ASN A 139 -9.80 1.87 -16.45
CA ASN A 139 -10.86 1.66 -15.45
C ASN A 139 -10.74 2.65 -14.30
N LEU A 140 -9.52 2.95 -13.86
CA LEU A 140 -9.26 3.95 -12.85
C LEU A 140 -9.69 5.34 -13.34
N SER A 141 -9.29 5.73 -14.57
CA SER A 141 -9.67 7.03 -15.17
C SER A 141 -11.18 7.19 -15.18
N ARG A 142 -11.94 6.19 -15.66
CA ARG A 142 -13.40 6.24 -15.67
C ARG A 142 -14.00 6.48 -14.28
N LEU A 143 -13.51 5.79 -13.24
CA LEU A 143 -13.99 5.99 -11.87
C LEU A 143 -13.65 7.39 -11.35
N MET A 144 -12.48 7.91 -11.68
CA MET A 144 -12.07 9.26 -11.31
C MET A 144 -12.91 10.33 -12.06
N ASP A 145 -13.22 10.12 -13.35
CA ASP A 145 -14.06 11.02 -14.14
C ASP A 145 -15.48 11.09 -13.56
N LEU A 146 -16.07 9.93 -13.23
CA LEU A 146 -17.36 9.88 -12.54
C LEU A 146 -17.34 10.60 -11.17
N THR A 147 -16.21 10.56 -10.49
CA THR A 147 -16.05 11.26 -9.21
C THR A 147 -15.90 12.77 -9.41
N ALA A 148 -15.27 13.19 -10.50
CA ALA A 148 -15.07 14.60 -10.83
C ALA A 148 -16.38 15.31 -11.21
N GLU A 149 -17.43 14.58 -11.59
CA GLU A 149 -18.79 15.11 -11.80
C GLU A 149 -19.47 15.53 -10.50
N MET A 150 -18.95 15.10 -9.33
CA MET A 150 -19.50 15.44 -8.03
C MET A 150 -19.12 16.87 -7.60
N PRO A 151 -19.95 17.53 -6.77
CA PRO A 151 -19.69 18.93 -6.39
C PRO A 151 -18.44 19.08 -5.53
N VAL A 152 -17.55 20.00 -5.92
CA VAL A 152 -16.41 20.50 -5.10
C VAL A 152 -15.46 19.41 -4.61
N VAL A 153 -14.82 18.70 -5.51
CA VAL A 153 -13.75 17.76 -5.16
C VAL A 153 -12.41 18.15 -5.77
N THR A 154 -11.34 17.99 -5.01
CA THR A 154 -9.97 18.09 -5.54
C THR A 154 -9.50 16.68 -5.82
N PRO A 155 -9.30 16.30 -7.09
CA PRO A 155 -8.89 14.94 -7.43
C PRO A 155 -7.46 14.67 -6.92
N PRO A 156 -7.17 13.43 -6.51
CA PRO A 156 -5.81 13.00 -6.21
C PRO A 156 -4.99 12.88 -7.50
N ILE A 157 -3.68 12.86 -7.35
CA ILE A 157 -2.80 12.44 -8.45
C ILE A 157 -2.89 10.92 -8.55
N ALA A 158 -3.43 10.42 -9.67
CA ALA A 158 -3.36 9.00 -9.98
C ALA A 158 -1.88 8.60 -10.17
N SER A 159 -1.46 7.53 -9.53
CA SER A 159 -0.08 7.07 -9.58
C SER A 159 -0.06 5.59 -9.99
N ASP A 160 0.70 5.32 -11.03
CA ASP A 160 1.04 4.01 -11.56
C ASP A 160 2.42 3.52 -11.10
N GLY A 161 3.02 4.25 -10.15
CA GLY A 161 4.29 3.90 -9.51
C GLY A 161 4.16 2.79 -8.46
N PHE A 162 5.25 2.58 -7.74
CA PHE A 162 5.30 1.61 -6.64
C PHE A 162 4.20 1.88 -5.60
N PHE A 163 3.53 0.81 -5.26
CA PHE A 163 2.41 0.76 -4.34
C PHE A 163 2.98 0.28 -2.98
N PRO A 164 3.12 1.14 -1.98
CA PRO A 164 3.64 0.72 -0.68
C PRO A 164 2.79 -0.39 -0.09
N GLN A 165 3.40 -1.36 0.58
CA GLN A 165 2.64 -2.40 1.28
C GLN A 165 1.82 -1.76 2.40
N SER A 166 0.53 -2.06 2.42
CA SER A 166 -0.41 -1.62 3.42
C SER A 166 -1.59 -2.60 3.50
N ASP A 167 -2.62 -2.30 4.26
CA ASP A 167 -3.75 -3.20 4.55
C ASP A 167 -4.54 -3.68 3.31
N TYR A 168 -4.38 -3.04 2.16
CA TYR A 168 -5.00 -3.50 0.90
C TYR A 168 -4.42 -4.83 0.38
N LEU A 169 -3.18 -5.19 0.76
CA LEU A 169 -2.43 -6.29 0.15
C LEU A 169 -3.16 -7.64 0.23
N PRO A 170 -3.71 -8.08 1.38
CA PRO A 170 -4.45 -9.35 1.44
C PRO A 170 -5.70 -9.37 0.55
N PHE A 171 -6.34 -8.22 0.30
CA PHE A 171 -7.47 -8.10 -0.62
C PHE A 171 -7.03 -8.24 -2.07
N TYR A 172 -5.92 -7.58 -2.41
CA TYR A 172 -5.32 -7.67 -3.74
C TYR A 172 -4.92 -9.11 -4.08
N GLU A 173 -4.36 -9.86 -3.13
CA GLU A 173 -4.02 -11.28 -3.29
C GLU A 173 -5.25 -12.17 -3.57
N GLN A 174 -6.45 -11.75 -3.14
CA GLN A 174 -7.73 -12.38 -3.48
C GLN A 174 -8.30 -11.88 -4.82
N GLY A 175 -7.57 -11.05 -5.57
CA GLY A 175 -8.03 -10.47 -6.84
C GLY A 175 -9.08 -9.37 -6.68
N ILE A 176 -9.21 -8.79 -5.48
CA ILE A 176 -10.14 -7.70 -5.18
C ILE A 176 -9.49 -6.38 -5.62
N PRO A 177 -10.13 -5.57 -6.47
CA PRO A 177 -9.65 -4.23 -6.81
C PRO A 177 -9.38 -3.39 -5.57
N SER A 178 -8.17 -2.84 -5.48
CA SER A 178 -7.74 -2.09 -4.32
C SER A 178 -7.31 -0.67 -4.72
N PHE A 179 -7.69 0.29 -3.88
CA PHE A 179 -7.45 1.71 -4.03
C PHE A 179 -6.78 2.22 -2.77
N HIS A 180 -5.57 2.71 -2.89
CA HIS A 180 -4.79 3.19 -1.75
C HIS A 180 -4.62 4.71 -1.83
N PHE A 181 -5.19 5.40 -0.87
CA PHE A 181 -5.10 6.85 -0.72
C PHE A 181 -4.04 7.21 0.30
N THR A 182 -3.13 8.11 -0.08
CA THR A 182 -2.01 8.53 0.78
C THR A 182 -1.47 9.89 0.35
N THR A 183 -0.81 10.59 1.27
CA THR A 183 0.04 11.74 0.96
C THR A 183 1.53 11.35 0.88
N GLY A 184 1.83 10.06 1.06
CA GLY A 184 3.18 9.51 1.00
C GLY A 184 3.91 9.56 2.33
N ILE A 185 5.10 8.97 2.34
CA ILE A 185 5.94 8.86 3.54
C ILE A 185 6.66 10.19 3.81
N SER A 186 6.39 10.78 4.97
CA SER A 186 7.04 11.99 5.45
C SER A 186 8.39 11.68 6.14
N ARG A 187 9.19 12.74 6.42
CA ARG A 187 10.44 12.60 7.18
C ARG A 187 10.20 12.19 8.64
N GLU A 188 9.03 12.45 9.14
CA GLU A 188 8.60 12.19 10.51
C GLU A 188 8.00 10.79 10.70
N TYR A 189 7.71 10.09 9.60
CA TYR A 189 7.17 8.73 9.62
C TYR A 189 7.99 7.81 10.54
N HIS A 190 7.32 7.04 11.37
CA HIS A 190 7.91 6.15 12.38
C HIS A 190 8.93 6.85 13.30
N SER A 191 8.69 8.12 13.62
CA SER A 191 9.55 8.88 14.54
C SER A 191 8.73 9.55 15.64
N ALA A 192 9.42 9.96 16.72
CA ALA A 192 8.81 10.73 17.80
C ALA A 192 8.29 12.11 17.38
N ARG A 193 8.60 12.53 16.15
CA ARG A 193 8.15 13.82 15.58
C ARG A 193 6.89 13.69 14.75
N ASP A 194 6.34 12.50 14.59
CA ASP A 194 5.05 12.32 13.95
C ASP A 194 3.92 12.72 14.94
N ILE A 195 3.76 14.02 15.10
CA ILE A 195 2.87 14.67 16.08
C ILE A 195 1.69 15.36 15.40
N PRO A 196 0.53 15.52 16.11
CA PRO A 196 -0.67 16.16 15.57
C PRO A 196 -0.47 17.57 15.03
N ALA A 197 0.46 18.35 15.61
CA ALA A 197 0.75 19.73 15.21
C ALA A 197 1.28 19.85 13.76
N LEU A 198 1.76 18.75 13.18
CA LEU A 198 2.25 18.70 11.79
C LEU A 198 1.21 18.19 10.79
N VAL A 199 0.03 17.79 11.25
CA VAL A 199 -1.05 17.33 10.37
C VAL A 199 -1.68 18.51 9.61
N GLN A 200 -1.81 18.37 8.31
CA GLN A 200 -2.42 19.36 7.42
C GLN A 200 -3.93 19.12 7.32
N TYR A 201 -4.67 19.48 8.38
CA TYR A 201 -6.08 19.16 8.54
C TYR A 201 -6.98 19.59 7.36
N LYS A 202 -6.71 20.76 6.75
CA LYS A 202 -7.49 21.23 5.59
C LYS A 202 -7.30 20.36 4.35
N ASP A 203 -6.08 19.90 4.11
CA ASP A 203 -5.79 19.03 2.96
C ASP A 203 -6.32 17.62 3.22
N MET A 204 -6.25 17.15 4.46
CA MET A 204 -6.87 15.89 4.89
C MET A 204 -8.39 15.92 4.74
N GLU A 205 -9.06 17.03 5.09
CA GLU A 205 -10.51 17.25 4.88
C GLU A 205 -10.86 17.17 3.39
N ARG A 206 -10.08 17.83 2.52
CA ARG A 206 -10.28 17.77 1.05
C ARG A 206 -10.13 16.35 0.53
N GLY A 207 -9.10 15.63 0.99
CA GLY A 207 -8.89 14.22 0.63
C GLY A 207 -10.04 13.34 1.09
N CYS A 208 -10.51 13.50 2.33
CA CYS A 208 -11.64 12.77 2.88
C CYS A 208 -12.93 13.02 2.08
N ASN A 209 -13.20 14.27 1.68
CA ASN A 209 -14.32 14.61 0.82
C ASN A 209 -14.24 13.92 -0.55
N TYR A 210 -13.07 13.91 -1.18
CA TYR A 210 -12.89 13.18 -2.44
C TYR A 210 -13.19 11.69 -2.25
N ILE A 211 -12.64 11.08 -1.20
CA ILE A 211 -12.83 9.65 -0.91
C ILE A 211 -14.32 9.34 -0.67
N TYR A 212 -15.04 10.22 0.02
CA TYR A 212 -16.50 10.05 0.21
C TYR A 212 -17.24 9.94 -1.11
N TYR A 213 -17.00 10.83 -2.08
CA TYR A 213 -17.62 10.76 -3.40
C TYR A 213 -17.13 9.59 -4.24
N PHE A 214 -15.85 9.25 -4.11
CA PHE A 214 -15.29 8.05 -4.75
C PHE A 214 -15.97 6.77 -4.23
N LEU A 215 -16.27 6.70 -2.94
CA LEU A 215 -17.04 5.59 -2.35
C LEU A 215 -18.47 5.53 -2.92
N GLN A 216 -19.14 6.67 -3.15
CA GLN A 216 -20.43 6.68 -3.82
C GLN A 216 -20.34 6.11 -5.24
N VAL A 217 -19.31 6.49 -5.99
CA VAL A 217 -19.07 5.96 -7.34
C VAL A 217 -18.86 4.44 -7.28
N LEU A 218 -18.04 3.94 -6.38
CA LEU A 218 -17.79 2.50 -6.20
C LEU A 218 -19.08 1.76 -5.76
N ALA A 219 -19.87 2.36 -4.89
CA ALA A 219 -21.09 1.74 -4.38
C ALA A 219 -22.20 1.67 -5.44
N ASN A 220 -22.19 2.55 -6.43
CA ASN A 220 -23.29 2.72 -7.40
C ASN A 220 -22.95 2.22 -8.80
N ASN A 221 -21.68 2.05 -9.14
CA ASN A 221 -21.25 1.65 -10.47
C ASN A 221 -20.51 0.31 -10.46
N SER A 222 -20.30 -0.28 -11.63
CA SER A 222 -19.42 -1.43 -11.79
C SER A 222 -17.96 -1.00 -11.59
N VAL A 223 -17.24 -1.73 -10.75
CA VAL A 223 -15.83 -1.46 -10.49
C VAL A 223 -14.94 -2.03 -11.61
N LYS A 224 -15.36 -3.17 -12.16
CA LYS A 224 -14.72 -3.83 -13.30
C LYS A 224 -15.71 -3.80 -14.46
N GLU A 225 -15.52 -2.91 -15.40
CA GLU A 225 -16.35 -2.86 -16.60
C GLU A 225 -15.58 -3.18 -17.86
N ASP A 226 -14.79 -4.18 -17.89
CA ASP A 226 -14.32 -4.65 -19.17
C ASP A 226 -14.17 -6.17 -19.19
N PRO A 227 -15.03 -6.90 -19.92
CA PRO A 227 -14.74 -8.27 -20.28
C PRO A 227 -13.53 -8.38 -21.22
N ALA A 228 -12.99 -7.24 -21.68
CA ALA A 228 -11.78 -7.12 -22.49
C ALA A 228 -10.56 -6.59 -21.71
N ALA A 229 -10.64 -6.37 -20.38
CA ALA A 229 -9.41 -6.24 -19.61
C ALA A 229 -8.65 -7.58 -19.76
N PRO A 230 -7.48 -7.61 -20.39
CA PRO A 230 -6.76 -8.85 -20.55
C PRO A 230 -6.57 -9.48 -19.18
N ALA A 231 -6.89 -10.76 -19.06
CA ALA A 231 -6.51 -11.57 -17.90
C ALA A 231 -5.08 -11.17 -17.53
N GLN A 232 -4.80 -10.94 -16.23
CA GLN A 232 -3.45 -10.53 -15.81
C GLN A 232 -2.46 -11.41 -16.55
N GLU A 233 -1.67 -10.80 -17.43
CA GLU A 233 -0.75 -11.56 -18.28
C GLU A 233 0.15 -12.40 -17.37
N PRO A 234 0.37 -13.66 -17.72
CA PRO A 234 1.12 -14.57 -16.89
C PRO A 234 2.51 -13.99 -16.57
N VAL A 235 2.89 -14.10 -15.31
CA VAL A 235 4.24 -13.76 -14.85
C VAL A 235 5.09 -15.02 -14.93
N TYR A 236 6.14 -14.96 -15.72
CA TYR A 236 7.04 -16.09 -15.95
C TYR A 236 8.22 -16.07 -14.98
N SER A 237 8.70 -17.24 -14.62
CA SER A 237 10.00 -17.38 -13.95
C SER A 237 11.14 -17.10 -14.94
N ALA A 238 12.24 -16.53 -14.46
CA ALA A 238 13.43 -16.32 -15.31
C ALA A 238 14.00 -17.63 -15.91
N ALA A 239 13.62 -18.79 -15.35
CA ALA A 239 14.00 -20.10 -15.89
C ALA A 239 13.21 -20.51 -17.13
N ASP A 240 12.03 -19.96 -17.35
CA ASP A 240 11.10 -20.33 -18.43
C ASP A 240 11.27 -19.49 -19.69
N LEU A 241 12.27 -18.60 -19.71
CA LEU A 241 12.47 -17.61 -20.77
C LEU A 241 13.54 -18.02 -21.78
N ASP A 242 13.27 -17.73 -23.06
CA ASP A 242 14.30 -17.84 -24.12
C ASP A 242 15.38 -16.76 -23.95
N LYS A 243 14.97 -15.57 -23.47
CA LYS A 243 15.89 -14.48 -23.15
C LYS A 243 15.52 -13.87 -21.82
N ARG A 244 16.48 -13.86 -20.89
CA ARG A 244 16.30 -13.27 -19.55
C ARG A 244 16.26 -11.75 -19.59
N PRO A 245 15.58 -11.10 -18.64
CA PRO A 245 15.66 -9.64 -18.49
C PRO A 245 17.10 -9.17 -18.28
N GLN A 246 17.41 -7.97 -18.78
CA GLN A 246 18.76 -7.41 -18.73
C GLN A 246 18.72 -5.98 -18.20
N PHE A 247 19.57 -5.68 -17.21
CA PHE A 247 19.83 -4.33 -16.72
C PHE A 247 21.12 -3.82 -17.37
N PHE A 248 21.00 -3.09 -18.48
CA PHE A 248 22.10 -2.59 -19.34
C PHE A 248 23.05 -3.69 -19.87
N HIS A 249 23.13 -4.86 -19.21
CA HIS A 249 23.93 -6.05 -19.54
C HIS A 249 23.22 -7.32 -19.04
N PRO A 250 23.57 -8.51 -19.60
CA PRO A 250 22.88 -9.78 -19.32
C PRO A 250 23.12 -10.36 -17.89
N ASP A 251 23.83 -9.67 -17.01
CA ASP A 251 24.20 -10.18 -15.67
C ASP A 251 23.43 -9.45 -14.56
N GLU A 252 22.56 -10.16 -13.86
CA GLU A 252 21.80 -9.66 -12.70
C GLU A 252 22.72 -9.16 -11.55
N LYS A 253 23.94 -9.71 -11.44
CA LYS A 253 24.95 -9.24 -10.48
C LYS A 253 25.42 -7.82 -10.77
N LYS A 254 25.36 -7.39 -12.04
CA LYS A 254 25.66 -6.02 -12.41
C LYS A 254 24.61 -5.05 -11.91
N PHE A 255 23.31 -5.43 -11.92
CA PHE A 255 22.28 -4.62 -11.32
C PHE A 255 22.55 -4.35 -9.84
N LEU A 256 22.88 -5.38 -9.08
CA LEU A 256 23.23 -5.21 -7.67
C LEU A 256 24.42 -4.25 -7.51
N LYS A 257 25.47 -4.38 -8.30
CA LYS A 257 26.69 -3.57 -8.19
C LYS A 257 26.49 -2.14 -8.71
N GLU A 258 25.91 -1.97 -9.89
CA GLU A 258 25.87 -0.69 -10.60
C GLU A 258 24.68 0.19 -10.18
N TRP A 259 23.63 -0.42 -9.65
CA TRP A 259 22.45 0.29 -9.19
C TRP A 259 22.23 0.12 -7.68
N VAL A 260 21.92 -1.08 -7.21
CA VAL A 260 21.52 -1.28 -5.82
C VAL A 260 22.57 -0.77 -4.85
N TYR A 261 23.79 -1.28 -4.91
CA TYR A 261 24.85 -0.88 -3.95
C TYR A 261 25.39 0.53 -4.15
N LYS A 262 25.11 1.16 -5.29
CA LYS A 262 25.44 2.56 -5.53
C LYS A 262 24.48 3.52 -4.83
N TYR A 263 23.19 3.15 -4.76
CA TYR A 263 22.13 4.00 -4.24
C TYR A 263 21.53 3.50 -2.92
N LEU A 264 22.00 2.36 -2.41
CA LEU A 264 21.64 1.81 -1.12
C LEU A 264 22.10 2.73 0.00
N LYS A 265 21.19 3.10 0.88
CA LYS A 265 21.48 3.88 2.09
C LYS A 265 21.33 2.97 3.30
N TYR A 266 22.46 2.64 3.93
CA TYR A 266 22.41 1.84 5.14
C TYR A 266 21.74 2.65 6.27
N PRO A 267 20.64 2.19 6.87
CA PRO A 267 19.96 2.92 7.95
C PRO A 267 20.88 3.08 9.18
N ALA A 268 21.01 4.31 9.67
CA ALA A 268 21.93 4.62 10.78
C ALA A 268 21.60 3.86 12.06
N SER A 269 20.33 3.57 12.31
CA SER A 269 19.88 2.74 13.43
C SER A 269 20.34 1.29 13.29
N ALA A 270 20.25 0.72 12.09
CA ALA A 270 20.72 -0.64 11.83
C ALA A 270 22.27 -0.76 11.95
N ILE A 271 23.00 0.30 11.57
CA ILE A 271 24.47 0.35 11.79
C ILE A 271 24.78 0.33 13.29
N ARG A 272 24.10 1.15 14.10
CA ARG A 272 24.28 1.18 15.55
C ARG A 272 24.03 -0.16 16.22
N ASP A 273 22.97 -0.84 15.73
CA ASP A 273 22.56 -2.13 16.26
C ASP A 273 23.35 -3.30 15.65
N ARG A 274 24.33 -3.00 14.78
CA ARG A 274 25.19 -3.97 14.07
C ARG A 274 24.40 -5.06 13.32
N VAL A 275 23.23 -4.70 12.78
CA VAL A 275 22.41 -5.63 11.98
C VAL A 275 23.01 -5.73 10.57
N SER A 276 23.39 -6.91 10.11
CA SER A 276 23.95 -7.16 8.78
C SER A 276 23.48 -8.51 8.25
N GLY A 277 23.39 -8.65 6.92
CA GLY A 277 22.98 -9.89 6.29
C GLY A 277 22.33 -9.65 4.92
N LYS A 278 21.43 -10.55 4.51
CA LYS A 278 20.78 -10.51 3.20
C LYS A 278 19.27 -10.41 3.32
N VAL A 279 18.69 -9.46 2.60
CA VAL A 279 17.25 -9.34 2.34
C VAL A 279 17.00 -9.88 0.94
N ASN A 280 16.12 -10.88 0.78
CA ASN A 280 15.73 -11.33 -0.55
C ASN A 280 14.52 -10.53 -1.01
N VAL A 281 14.67 -9.81 -2.10
CA VAL A 281 13.61 -8.97 -2.67
C VAL A 281 13.16 -9.57 -4.00
N GLY A 282 11.84 -9.83 -4.11
CA GLY A 282 11.16 -10.22 -5.33
C GLY A 282 10.60 -9.00 -6.04
N PHE A 283 10.59 -9.00 -7.36
CA PHE A 283 9.96 -7.97 -8.16
C PHE A 283 9.64 -8.49 -9.58
N ILE A 284 8.77 -7.79 -10.28
CA ILE A 284 8.40 -8.10 -11.65
C ILE A 284 9.03 -7.08 -12.59
N ILE A 285 9.64 -7.56 -13.67
CA ILE A 285 10.00 -6.74 -14.82
C ILE A 285 8.86 -6.84 -15.82
N GLU A 286 8.22 -5.72 -16.08
CA GLU A 286 7.12 -5.58 -17.01
C GLU A 286 7.60 -5.66 -18.47
N LYS A 287 6.69 -5.83 -19.42
CA LYS A 287 7.00 -5.89 -20.86
C LYS A 287 7.67 -4.62 -21.39
N ASP A 288 7.41 -3.48 -20.79
CA ASP A 288 8.03 -2.20 -21.12
C ASP A 288 9.38 -1.98 -20.43
N GLY A 289 9.81 -2.96 -19.61
CA GLY A 289 11.04 -2.93 -18.84
C GLY A 289 10.93 -2.23 -17.48
N SER A 290 9.79 -1.68 -17.11
CA SER A 290 9.59 -1.10 -15.77
C SER A 290 9.58 -2.17 -14.68
N VAL A 291 9.93 -1.77 -13.45
CA VAL A 291 9.90 -2.64 -12.27
C VAL A 291 8.58 -2.42 -11.53
N SER A 292 7.91 -3.52 -11.19
CA SER A 292 6.66 -3.52 -10.43
C SER A 292 6.66 -4.63 -9.38
N ASN A 293 5.68 -4.64 -8.49
CA ASN A 293 5.45 -5.67 -7.47
C ASN A 293 6.73 -6.02 -6.68
N VAL A 294 7.40 -4.98 -6.16
CA VAL A 294 8.61 -5.16 -5.33
C VAL A 294 8.20 -5.60 -3.93
N GLU A 295 8.63 -6.77 -3.51
CA GLU A 295 8.25 -7.37 -2.23
C GLU A 295 9.44 -8.01 -1.53
N VAL A 296 9.39 -8.10 -0.20
CA VAL A 296 10.36 -8.85 0.57
C VAL A 296 9.97 -10.32 0.62
N VAL A 297 10.76 -11.17 -0.05
CA VAL A 297 10.56 -12.63 -0.05
C VAL A 297 11.14 -13.27 1.20
N LYS A 298 12.27 -12.73 1.68
CA LYS A 298 12.90 -13.16 2.94
C LYS A 298 13.44 -11.95 3.67
N SER A 299 12.78 -11.62 4.78
CA SER A 299 13.13 -10.53 5.67
C SER A 299 14.39 -10.82 6.48
N LEU A 300 15.09 -9.76 6.86
CA LEU A 300 16.18 -9.77 7.82
C LEU A 300 15.92 -8.83 9.00
N ASP A 301 15.55 -7.59 8.70
CA ASP A 301 15.25 -6.51 9.65
C ASP A 301 14.41 -5.47 8.91
N ALA A 302 13.32 -5.01 9.50
CA ALA A 302 12.35 -4.13 8.85
C ALA A 302 12.99 -2.90 8.19
N ARG A 303 13.97 -2.29 8.84
CA ARG A 303 14.69 -1.10 8.32
C ARG A 303 15.53 -1.41 7.08
N LEU A 304 16.14 -2.61 7.04
CA LEU A 304 16.94 -3.08 5.90
C LEU A 304 16.01 -3.53 4.77
N ASP A 305 14.88 -4.12 5.11
CA ASP A 305 13.84 -4.54 4.17
C ASP A 305 13.26 -3.34 3.42
N GLU A 306 12.87 -2.28 4.14
CA GLU A 306 12.39 -1.02 3.57
C GLU A 306 13.40 -0.39 2.60
N GLU A 307 14.66 -0.33 2.99
CA GLU A 307 15.70 0.25 2.14
C GLU A 307 15.97 -0.62 0.91
N ALA A 308 15.95 -1.95 1.04
CA ALA A 308 16.12 -2.87 -0.07
C ALA A 308 14.96 -2.73 -1.08
N VAL A 309 13.72 -2.64 -0.60
CA VAL A 309 12.53 -2.38 -1.41
C VAL A 309 12.66 -1.01 -2.09
N ARG A 310 12.96 0.05 -1.34
CA ARG A 310 13.09 1.41 -1.86
C ARG A 310 14.07 1.49 -3.04
N VAL A 311 15.27 0.94 -2.90
CA VAL A 311 16.31 1.07 -3.93
C VAL A 311 15.98 0.30 -5.20
N ILE A 312 15.27 -0.83 -5.09
CA ILE A 312 14.84 -1.62 -6.25
C ILE A 312 13.65 -0.96 -6.95
N SER A 313 12.69 -0.41 -6.19
CA SER A 313 11.48 0.23 -6.74
C SER A 313 11.76 1.44 -7.62
N VAL A 314 12.88 2.15 -7.39
CA VAL A 314 13.29 3.30 -8.20
C VAL A 314 14.29 2.93 -9.30
N SER A 315 14.37 1.65 -9.65
CA SER A 315 15.25 1.16 -10.72
C SER A 315 14.89 1.79 -12.07
N PRO A 316 15.88 2.14 -12.90
CA PRO A 316 15.64 2.41 -14.31
C PRO A 316 15.06 1.21 -15.05
N LYS A 317 14.54 1.45 -16.26
CA LYS A 317 13.97 0.40 -17.10
C LYS A 317 15.00 -0.66 -17.47
N TRP A 318 14.55 -1.90 -17.50
CA TRP A 318 15.26 -3.07 -17.95
C TRP A 318 14.91 -3.42 -19.39
N SER A 319 15.74 -4.20 -20.07
CA SER A 319 15.29 -4.95 -21.24
C SER A 319 14.45 -6.12 -20.73
N PRO A 320 13.18 -6.26 -21.15
CA PRO A 320 12.28 -7.28 -20.61
C PRO A 320 12.71 -8.70 -21.01
N GLY A 321 12.25 -9.69 -20.25
CA GLY A 321 12.34 -11.10 -20.63
C GLY A 321 11.54 -11.40 -21.89
N GLN A 322 11.92 -12.43 -22.66
CA GLN A 322 11.24 -12.79 -23.89
C GLN A 322 10.98 -14.29 -23.98
N ILE A 323 9.83 -14.63 -24.56
CA ILE A 323 9.45 -15.97 -25.01
C ILE A 323 9.07 -15.85 -26.47
N LYS A 324 9.71 -16.65 -27.35
CA LYS A 324 9.53 -16.63 -28.81
C LYS A 324 9.66 -15.21 -29.40
N GLY A 325 10.60 -14.42 -28.84
CA GLY A 325 10.86 -13.05 -29.27
C GLY A 325 9.87 -12.00 -28.77
N ALA A 326 8.77 -12.39 -28.11
CA ALA A 326 7.80 -11.46 -27.53
C ALA A 326 8.19 -11.10 -26.09
N PRO A 327 8.13 -9.81 -25.69
CA PRO A 327 8.38 -9.40 -24.31
C PRO A 327 7.30 -9.95 -23.37
N VAL A 328 7.73 -10.47 -22.22
CA VAL A 328 6.84 -11.04 -21.19
C VAL A 328 7.17 -10.49 -19.81
N ARG A 329 6.17 -10.50 -18.93
CA ARG A 329 6.32 -10.17 -17.51
C ARG A 329 7.17 -11.22 -16.82
N THR A 330 8.22 -10.80 -16.13
CA THR A 330 9.17 -11.74 -15.53
C THR A 330 9.40 -11.45 -14.06
N ARG A 331 9.21 -12.46 -13.20
CA ARG A 331 9.56 -12.39 -11.79
C ARG A 331 11.05 -12.65 -11.58
N ILE A 332 11.69 -11.77 -10.84
CA ILE A 332 13.08 -11.90 -10.36
C ILE A 332 13.11 -11.84 -8.85
N VAL A 333 14.00 -12.62 -8.24
CA VAL A 333 14.31 -12.56 -6.80
C VAL A 333 15.81 -12.35 -6.65
N LEU A 334 16.21 -11.26 -5.99
CA LEU A 334 17.63 -10.94 -5.76
C LEU A 334 17.95 -10.77 -4.28
N PRO A 335 19.12 -11.27 -3.84
CA PRO A 335 19.63 -11.02 -2.49
C PRO A 335 20.32 -9.66 -2.43
N VAL A 336 19.75 -8.72 -1.68
CA VAL A 336 20.39 -7.44 -1.33
C VAL A 336 21.21 -7.66 -0.05
N GLU A 337 22.50 -7.51 -0.14
CA GLU A 337 23.40 -7.77 0.98
C GLU A 337 23.80 -6.47 1.69
N PHE A 338 23.54 -6.41 2.99
CA PHE A 338 23.95 -5.34 3.88
C PHE A 338 25.20 -5.77 4.67
N ARG A 339 26.31 -5.08 4.45
CA ARG A 339 27.61 -5.35 5.12
C ARG A 339 28.01 -4.14 5.95
N LEU A 340 28.32 -4.39 7.21
CA LEU A 340 29.00 -3.40 8.04
C LEU A 340 30.49 -3.33 7.61
N LYS A 341 30.99 -2.12 7.47
CA LYS A 341 32.43 -1.88 7.24
C LYS A 341 33.21 -1.90 8.55
#